data_68c04fa0676153edde99b3ec4b7127ca
#
_entry.id   68c04fa0676153edde99b3ec4b7127ca
#
_cell.length_a   1.000
_cell.length_b   1.000
_cell.length_c   1.000
_cell.angle_alpha   90.00
_cell.angle_beta   90.00
_cell.angle_gamma   90.00
#
_symmetry.space_group_name_H-M   'P 1'
#
loop_
_entity.id
_entity.type
_entity.pdbx_description
1 polymer ?
#
loop_
_entity_poly.entity_id
_entity_poly.type
_entity_poly.pdbx_seq_one_letter_code
_entity_poly.pdbx_strand_id
1 'polypeptide(L)'
;MKHRLNPNKFLYLRSFFRRLEASYHDLCCDAEPSALDLSDYTKLIEELSTKIQNKELSPSDLSPDLIEQIYKDISQPAKKEFGRKWVDYDYKEPNNLIQKFKKNLWQFSSAKTLAELEMINSLILDKNGRIKPEYQFKQDLQKMNFQFNRNYLNAEYQTAKRGAQMSHLWTKFQEQREYYPNLVYRTVGDSRVRPEHEALNGIVKPIDDPFWKTYYPPNGWRCRCTVMNTAEKVSQGEFEDESVLPEFRGNVAVDEEIFTSKGSFFKLLNKDHKAKINAELMKYNMPMDTAYHGKHKKKVFVSPFADENDLVNNVETAMVIVDKLKTDVKIRAHIDSNIVKGHKNPEYEINGKIADRKEVSSYTSIKSNLETAKKQGNHSIVYDVTNFKDWKANEITKNLKG
;
A
#
# COMPACT_ATOMS: atom_id res chain seq x y z
N MET A 1 28.00 -24.66 7.88
CA MET A 1 26.66 -25.27 7.75
C MET A 1 26.16 -25.09 6.34
N LYS A 2 25.76 -26.14 5.66
CA LYS A 2 25.34 -26.11 4.25
C LYS A 2 24.03 -25.31 4.12
N HIS A 3 24.01 -24.27 3.27
CA HIS A 3 22.77 -23.63 2.81
C HIS A 3 21.96 -24.67 2.02
N ARG A 4 21.15 -25.45 2.70
CA ARG A 4 20.11 -26.23 2.03
C ARG A 4 18.81 -25.44 2.21
N LEU A 5 18.36 -24.76 1.16
CA LEU A 5 16.94 -24.42 1.06
C LEU A 5 16.16 -25.70 1.30
N ASN A 6 15.18 -25.66 2.20
CA ASN A 6 14.27 -26.78 2.39
C ASN A 6 13.74 -27.18 1.00
N PRO A 7 13.89 -28.45 0.56
CA PRO A 7 13.48 -28.89 -0.77
C PRO A 7 12.01 -28.55 -1.08
N ASN A 8 11.13 -28.61 -0.08
CA ASN A 8 9.72 -28.24 -0.22
C ASN A 8 9.55 -26.74 -0.48
N LYS A 9 10.34 -25.89 0.19
CA LYS A 9 10.34 -24.43 -0.06
C LYS A 9 10.84 -24.12 -1.47
N PHE A 10 11.88 -24.81 -1.94
CA PHE A 10 12.41 -24.63 -3.29
C PHE A 10 11.38 -24.99 -4.38
N LEU A 11 10.69 -26.13 -4.23
CA LEU A 11 9.63 -26.55 -5.15
C LEU A 11 8.45 -25.59 -5.15
N TYR A 12 8.06 -25.10 -3.98
CA TYR A 12 7.01 -24.10 -3.83
C TYR A 12 7.37 -22.79 -4.53
N LEU A 13 8.56 -22.25 -4.29
CA LEU A 13 9.03 -21.02 -4.94
C LEU A 13 9.11 -21.18 -6.45
N ARG A 14 9.62 -22.30 -6.95
CA ARG A 14 9.67 -22.58 -8.39
C ARG A 14 8.28 -22.61 -9.02
N SER A 15 7.30 -23.23 -8.36
CA SER A 15 5.90 -23.21 -8.80
C SER A 15 5.29 -21.83 -8.74
N PHE A 16 5.61 -21.06 -7.68
CA PHE A 16 5.17 -19.69 -7.53
C PHE A 16 5.69 -18.80 -8.66
N PHE A 17 6.99 -18.81 -8.93
CA PHE A 17 7.58 -17.97 -9.98
C PHE A 17 7.07 -18.33 -11.39
N ARG A 18 6.80 -19.59 -11.67
CA ARG A 18 6.14 -19.99 -12.93
C ARG A 18 4.73 -19.41 -13.06
N ARG A 19 3.95 -19.40 -11.98
CA ARG A 19 2.61 -18.79 -11.99
C ARG A 19 2.69 -17.27 -12.10
N LEU A 20 3.67 -16.66 -11.45
CA LEU A 20 3.93 -15.23 -11.58
C LEU A 20 4.28 -14.88 -13.02
N GLU A 21 5.21 -15.59 -13.63
CA GLU A 21 5.58 -15.44 -15.04
C GLU A 21 4.35 -15.60 -15.96
N ALA A 22 3.53 -16.62 -15.74
CA ALA A 22 2.30 -16.83 -16.51
C ALA A 22 1.30 -15.68 -16.33
N SER A 23 1.14 -15.15 -15.13
CA SER A 23 0.27 -14.00 -14.86
C SER A 23 0.70 -12.73 -15.60
N TYR A 24 2.01 -12.55 -15.83
CA TYR A 24 2.55 -11.41 -16.57
C TYR A 24 2.81 -11.73 -18.06
N HIS A 25 2.66 -12.99 -18.50
CA HIS A 25 2.97 -13.41 -19.87
C HIS A 25 2.06 -12.73 -20.91
N ASP A 26 0.81 -12.47 -20.55
CA ASP A 26 -0.15 -11.74 -21.38
C ASP A 26 0.05 -10.22 -21.31
N LEU A 27 1.27 -9.78 -21.04
CA LEU A 27 1.63 -8.37 -21.19
C LEU A 27 1.42 -8.00 -22.65
N CYS A 28 0.25 -7.40 -22.92
CA CYS A 28 -0.08 -6.85 -24.21
C CYS A 28 1.08 -5.95 -24.69
N CYS A 29 1.69 -6.42 -25.73
CA CYS A 29 2.78 -5.90 -26.57
C CYS A 29 3.27 -4.48 -26.33
N ASP A 30 4.58 -4.33 -26.49
CA ASP A 30 5.35 -3.10 -26.60
C ASP A 30 5.10 -2.08 -25.47
N ALA A 31 5.94 -2.22 -24.45
CA ALA A 31 6.07 -1.20 -23.45
C ALA A 31 6.34 0.14 -24.12
N GLU A 32 5.44 1.11 -23.97
CA GLU A 32 5.87 2.48 -24.05
C GLU A 32 7.12 2.61 -23.15
N PRO A 33 8.18 3.33 -23.59
CA PRO A 33 9.38 3.47 -22.78
C PRO A 33 8.96 3.88 -21.37
N SER A 34 9.32 3.09 -20.37
CA SER A 34 8.99 3.42 -19.01
C SER A 34 9.67 4.74 -18.65
N ALA A 35 8.92 5.71 -18.18
CA ALA A 35 9.48 6.92 -17.58
C ALA A 35 10.20 6.62 -16.24
N LEU A 36 10.33 5.33 -15.87
CA LEU A 36 10.94 4.89 -14.63
C LEU A 36 12.46 4.84 -14.78
N ASP A 37 13.16 5.54 -13.90
CA ASP A 37 14.62 5.42 -13.77
C ASP A 37 14.95 4.15 -12.98
N LEU A 38 15.63 3.22 -13.65
CA LEU A 38 15.98 1.92 -13.08
C LEU A 38 17.38 1.88 -12.45
N SER A 39 18.12 2.99 -12.47
CA SER A 39 19.49 3.04 -11.95
C SER A 39 19.52 2.76 -10.44
N ASP A 40 18.56 3.29 -9.70
CA ASP A 40 18.43 3.09 -8.26
C ASP A 40 18.12 1.64 -7.91
N TYR A 41 17.29 0.96 -8.72
CA TYR A 41 17.00 -0.46 -8.52
C TYR A 41 18.24 -1.34 -8.73
N THR A 42 19.07 -1.05 -9.74
CA THR A 42 20.26 -1.86 -10.01
C THR A 42 21.20 -1.85 -8.82
N LYS A 43 21.50 -0.69 -8.27
CA LYS A 43 22.37 -0.55 -7.09
C LYS A 43 21.77 -1.26 -5.87
N LEU A 44 20.47 -1.01 -5.62
CA LEU A 44 19.78 -1.58 -4.45
C LEU A 44 19.72 -3.12 -4.52
N ILE A 45 19.42 -3.69 -5.69
CA ILE A 45 19.40 -5.15 -5.89
C ILE A 45 20.79 -5.76 -5.74
N GLU A 46 21.86 -5.11 -6.20
CA GLU A 46 23.23 -5.57 -6.00
C GLU A 46 23.62 -5.56 -4.52
N GLU A 47 23.30 -4.50 -3.78
CA GLU A 47 23.53 -4.42 -2.34
C GLU A 47 22.76 -5.52 -1.57
N LEU A 48 21.48 -5.69 -1.88
CA LEU A 48 20.64 -6.69 -1.25
C LEU A 48 21.12 -8.12 -1.56
N SER A 49 21.57 -8.36 -2.80
CA SER A 49 22.11 -9.65 -3.18
C SER A 49 23.38 -9.98 -2.40
N THR A 50 24.25 -9.01 -2.17
CA THR A 50 25.45 -9.16 -1.36
C THR A 50 25.11 -9.46 0.10
N LYS A 51 24.16 -8.73 0.70
CA LYS A 51 23.70 -8.98 2.07
C LYS A 51 23.10 -10.37 2.24
N ILE A 52 22.32 -10.85 1.24
CA ILE A 52 21.74 -12.20 1.27
C ILE A 52 22.84 -13.27 1.15
N GLN A 53 23.83 -13.10 0.24
CA GLN A 53 24.96 -14.01 0.11
C GLN A 53 25.78 -14.11 1.40
N ASN A 54 26.02 -12.97 2.05
CA ASN A 54 26.76 -12.88 3.31
C ASN A 54 25.94 -13.34 4.52
N LYS A 55 24.65 -13.65 4.36
CA LYS A 55 23.70 -14.00 5.44
C LYS A 55 23.42 -12.84 6.41
N GLU A 56 23.65 -11.62 5.98
CA GLU A 56 23.34 -10.41 6.73
C GLU A 56 21.86 -10.04 6.63
N LEU A 57 21.18 -10.53 5.57
CA LEU A 57 19.75 -10.34 5.32
C LEU A 57 19.10 -11.68 4.96
N SER A 58 18.01 -12.02 5.63
CA SER A 58 17.12 -13.09 5.20
C SER A 58 16.01 -12.48 4.32
N PRO A 59 15.53 -13.17 3.27
CA PRO A 59 14.40 -12.69 2.48
C PRO A 59 13.18 -12.30 3.31
N SER A 60 12.93 -13.04 4.39
CA SER A 60 11.84 -12.76 5.33
C SER A 60 12.02 -11.49 6.16
N ASP A 61 13.21 -10.86 6.16
CA ASP A 61 13.45 -9.63 6.91
C ASP A 61 13.00 -8.39 6.14
N LEU A 62 12.68 -8.56 4.85
CA LEU A 62 12.27 -7.50 3.93
C LEU A 62 13.37 -6.42 3.74
N SER A 63 13.17 -5.55 2.81
CA SER A 63 14.00 -4.37 2.59
C SER A 63 13.12 -3.15 2.53
N PRO A 64 13.18 -2.27 3.52
CA PRO A 64 12.40 -1.04 3.53
C PRO A 64 12.69 -0.14 2.34
N ASP A 65 13.98 -0.01 1.99
CA ASP A 65 14.39 0.84 0.88
C ASP A 65 13.79 0.35 -0.44
N LEU A 66 13.70 -0.97 -0.64
CA LEU A 66 13.06 -1.53 -1.83
C LEU A 66 11.54 -1.37 -1.79
N ILE A 67 10.91 -1.55 -0.62
CA ILE A 67 9.47 -1.29 -0.45
C ILE A 67 9.15 0.17 -0.78
N GLU A 68 9.91 1.11 -0.21
CA GLU A 68 9.69 2.53 -0.42
C GLU A 68 9.89 2.93 -1.88
N GLN A 69 10.93 2.41 -2.54
CA GLN A 69 11.20 2.69 -3.94
C GLN A 69 10.08 2.18 -4.84
N ILE A 70 9.62 0.93 -4.66
CA ILE A 70 8.49 0.37 -5.41
C ILE A 70 7.23 1.20 -5.18
N TYR A 71 6.91 1.50 -3.90
CA TYR A 71 5.74 2.30 -3.54
C TYR A 71 5.77 3.69 -4.18
N LYS A 72 6.91 4.36 -4.13
CA LYS A 72 7.12 5.67 -4.75
C LYS A 72 6.77 5.61 -6.23
N ASP A 73 7.25 4.61 -6.95
CA ASP A 73 7.04 4.50 -8.39
C ASP A 73 5.59 4.15 -8.75
N ILE A 74 5.00 3.14 -8.14
CA ILE A 74 3.62 2.73 -8.46
C ILE A 74 2.55 3.69 -7.93
N SER A 75 2.87 4.54 -6.95
CA SER A 75 1.95 5.56 -6.44
C SER A 75 1.92 6.85 -7.26
N GLN A 76 2.96 7.12 -8.07
CA GLN A 76 3.04 8.35 -8.88
C GLN A 76 1.81 8.57 -9.77
N PRO A 77 1.28 7.57 -10.50
CA PRO A 77 0.12 7.78 -11.35
C PRO A 77 -1.13 8.16 -10.57
N ALA A 78 -1.36 7.52 -9.41
CA ALA A 78 -2.47 7.86 -8.53
C ALA A 78 -2.30 9.28 -7.95
N LYS A 79 -1.09 9.63 -7.51
CA LYS A 79 -0.77 11.00 -7.06
C LYS A 79 -1.05 12.04 -8.14
N LYS A 80 -0.72 11.73 -9.40
CA LYS A 80 -1.01 12.62 -10.53
C LYS A 80 -2.51 12.77 -10.77
N GLU A 81 -3.27 11.69 -10.68
CA GLU A 81 -4.73 11.68 -10.90
C GLU A 81 -5.47 12.43 -9.80
N PHE A 82 -5.16 12.18 -8.53
CA PHE A 82 -5.85 12.78 -7.40
C PHE A 82 -5.29 14.16 -6.99
N GLY A 83 -4.11 14.54 -7.48
CA GLY A 83 -3.49 15.86 -7.23
C GLY A 83 -3.31 16.14 -5.74
N ARG A 84 -3.78 17.31 -5.28
CA ARG A 84 -3.67 17.71 -3.86
C ARG A 84 -4.36 16.75 -2.90
N LYS A 85 -5.48 16.15 -3.28
CA LYS A 85 -6.21 15.19 -2.45
C LYS A 85 -5.35 13.96 -2.09
N TRP A 86 -4.33 13.65 -2.90
CA TRP A 86 -3.36 12.59 -2.58
C TRP A 86 -2.39 12.97 -1.46
N VAL A 87 -2.10 14.26 -1.28
CA VAL A 87 -1.10 14.75 -0.30
C VAL A 87 -1.76 15.24 0.98
N ASP A 88 -2.91 15.89 0.84
CA ASP A 88 -3.68 16.44 1.96
C ASP A 88 -4.61 15.34 2.51
N TYR A 89 -4.53 15.10 3.79
CA TYR A 89 -5.34 14.09 4.47
C TYR A 89 -6.64 14.71 4.98
N ASP A 90 -7.76 14.23 4.47
CA ASP A 90 -9.05 14.55 5.07
C ASP A 90 -9.29 13.66 6.29
N TYR A 91 -8.89 14.14 7.46
CA TYR A 91 -9.02 13.40 8.71
C TYR A 91 -10.46 13.27 9.21
N LYS A 92 -11.41 13.99 8.60
CA LYS A 92 -12.84 13.84 8.89
C LYS A 92 -13.46 12.67 8.13
N GLU A 93 -12.81 12.27 7.04
CA GLU A 93 -13.13 11.07 6.26
C GLU A 93 -11.91 10.12 6.23
N PRO A 94 -11.48 9.57 7.37
CA PRO A 94 -10.20 8.88 7.51
C PRO A 94 -10.09 7.61 6.65
N ASN A 95 -11.21 6.99 6.33
CA ASN A 95 -11.25 5.75 5.56
C ASN A 95 -11.72 5.98 4.11
N ASN A 96 -11.30 7.11 3.51
CA ASN A 96 -11.63 7.41 2.14
C ASN A 96 -10.84 6.54 1.14
N LEU A 97 -11.31 6.50 -0.10
CA LEU A 97 -10.74 5.71 -1.19
C LEU A 97 -9.23 5.94 -1.39
N ILE A 98 -8.77 7.19 -1.24
CA ILE A 98 -7.35 7.53 -1.42
C ILE A 98 -6.49 6.86 -0.34
N GLN A 99 -6.94 6.86 0.92
CA GLN A 99 -6.22 6.20 2.00
C GLN A 99 -6.17 4.69 1.82
N LYS A 100 -7.26 4.09 1.37
CA LYS A 100 -7.30 2.66 1.04
C LYS A 100 -6.34 2.31 -0.10
N PHE A 101 -6.26 3.13 -1.13
CA PHE A 101 -5.28 2.96 -2.21
C PHE A 101 -3.83 3.06 -1.71
N LYS A 102 -3.52 4.01 -0.85
CA LYS A 102 -2.17 4.12 -0.25
C LYS A 102 -1.79 2.87 0.53
N LYS A 103 -2.70 2.38 1.38
CA LYS A 103 -2.51 1.12 2.11
C LYS A 103 -2.29 -0.06 1.16
N ASN A 104 -3.13 -0.18 0.15
CA ASN A 104 -3.06 -1.25 -0.84
C ASN A 104 -1.75 -1.23 -1.64
N LEU A 105 -1.33 -0.07 -2.13
CA LEU A 105 -0.07 0.09 -2.86
C LEU A 105 1.15 -0.23 -1.97
N TRP A 106 1.13 0.16 -0.69
CA TRP A 106 2.19 -0.18 0.25
C TRP A 106 2.28 -1.68 0.52
N GLN A 107 1.13 -2.32 0.75
CA GLN A 107 1.05 -3.77 0.95
C GLN A 107 1.52 -4.54 -0.30
N PHE A 108 1.15 -4.08 -1.48
CA PHE A 108 1.63 -4.65 -2.73
C PHE A 108 3.15 -4.52 -2.87
N SER A 109 3.72 -3.34 -2.61
CA SER A 109 5.16 -3.10 -2.66
C SER A 109 5.92 -4.02 -1.70
N SER A 110 5.37 -4.22 -0.50
CA SER A 110 5.93 -5.14 0.49
C SER A 110 5.88 -6.60 0.03
N ALA A 111 4.77 -7.02 -0.57
CA ALA A 111 4.62 -8.38 -1.10
C ALA A 111 5.55 -8.63 -2.29
N LYS A 112 5.71 -7.66 -3.18
CA LYS A 112 6.65 -7.72 -4.29
C LYS A 112 8.10 -7.78 -3.80
N THR A 113 8.48 -6.94 -2.84
CA THR A 113 9.81 -6.97 -2.21
C THR A 113 10.15 -8.35 -1.67
N LEU A 114 9.22 -9.00 -0.95
CA LEU A 114 9.42 -10.36 -0.47
C LEU A 114 9.70 -11.33 -1.64
N ALA A 115 8.93 -11.21 -2.73
CA ALA A 115 9.12 -12.08 -3.90
C ALA A 115 10.51 -11.86 -4.54
N GLU A 116 10.95 -10.62 -4.65
CA GLU A 116 12.27 -10.30 -5.21
C GLU A 116 13.40 -10.86 -4.34
N LEU A 117 13.33 -10.68 -3.01
CA LEU A 117 14.34 -11.22 -2.09
C LEU A 117 14.37 -12.74 -2.08
N GLU A 118 13.22 -13.41 -2.14
CA GLU A 118 13.14 -14.87 -2.28
C GLU A 118 13.72 -15.35 -3.63
N MET A 119 13.50 -14.59 -4.71
CA MET A 119 14.11 -14.89 -6.00
C MET A 119 15.62 -14.74 -5.93
N ILE A 120 16.16 -13.65 -5.41
CA ILE A 120 17.60 -13.43 -5.23
C ILE A 120 18.22 -14.60 -4.45
N ASN A 121 17.60 -14.98 -3.33
CA ASN A 121 18.05 -16.11 -2.52
C ASN A 121 18.04 -17.43 -3.30
N SER A 122 17.05 -17.65 -4.16
CA SER A 122 16.94 -18.86 -4.99
C SER A 122 18.00 -18.92 -6.09
N LEU A 123 18.49 -17.75 -6.56
CA LEU A 123 19.51 -17.67 -7.60
C LEU A 123 20.90 -18.05 -7.12
N ILE A 124 21.16 -18.07 -5.81
CA ILE A 124 22.49 -18.44 -5.24
C ILE A 124 22.87 -19.89 -5.57
N LEU A 125 21.89 -20.77 -5.66
CA LEU A 125 22.11 -22.19 -5.88
C LEU A 125 21.78 -22.60 -7.32
N ASP A 126 22.54 -23.56 -7.86
CA ASP A 126 22.23 -24.24 -9.10
C ASP A 126 21.12 -25.29 -8.90
N LYS A 127 20.70 -25.96 -9.99
CA LYS A 127 19.70 -27.03 -9.98
C LYS A 127 20.08 -28.26 -9.10
N ASN A 128 21.35 -28.38 -8.78
CA ASN A 128 21.89 -29.47 -7.97
C ASN A 128 22.11 -29.07 -6.50
N GLY A 129 21.71 -27.83 -6.13
CA GLY A 129 21.89 -27.27 -4.79
C GLY A 129 23.33 -26.86 -4.47
N ARG A 130 24.18 -26.64 -5.47
CA ARG A 130 25.54 -26.12 -5.33
C ARG A 130 25.54 -24.62 -5.51
N ILE A 131 26.44 -23.91 -4.81
CA ILE A 131 26.62 -22.46 -4.99
C ILE A 131 27.08 -22.22 -6.43
N LYS A 132 26.37 -21.35 -7.14
CA LYS A 132 26.72 -20.93 -8.51
C LYS A 132 28.03 -20.16 -8.53
N PRO A 133 28.80 -20.26 -9.63
CA PRO A 133 29.90 -19.33 -9.90
C PRO A 133 29.39 -17.88 -9.92
N GLU A 134 30.21 -16.95 -9.43
CA GLU A 134 29.82 -15.53 -9.28
C GLU A 134 29.35 -14.91 -10.59
N TYR A 135 30.01 -15.20 -11.71
CA TYR A 135 29.62 -14.67 -13.01
C TYR A 135 28.21 -15.10 -13.44
N GLN A 136 27.87 -16.37 -13.18
CA GLN A 136 26.55 -16.94 -13.50
C GLN A 136 25.47 -16.34 -12.60
N PHE A 137 25.77 -16.21 -11.30
CA PHE A 137 24.86 -15.54 -10.36
C PHE A 137 24.60 -14.09 -10.79
N LYS A 138 25.63 -13.32 -11.14
CA LYS A 138 25.48 -11.93 -11.63
C LYS A 138 24.63 -11.84 -12.90
N GLN A 139 24.83 -12.75 -13.86
CA GLN A 139 23.99 -12.80 -15.06
C GLN A 139 22.52 -13.09 -14.74
N ASP A 140 22.27 -14.05 -13.87
CA ASP A 140 20.90 -14.42 -13.47
C ASP A 140 20.25 -13.28 -12.67
N LEU A 141 21.01 -12.59 -11.82
CA LEU A 141 20.57 -11.43 -11.06
C LEU A 141 20.19 -10.26 -12.00
N GLN A 142 20.97 -9.99 -13.02
CA GLN A 142 20.65 -8.95 -14.02
C GLN A 142 19.37 -9.26 -14.79
N LYS A 143 19.18 -10.54 -15.19
CA LYS A 143 17.93 -10.97 -15.84
C LYS A 143 16.73 -10.82 -14.92
N MET A 144 16.86 -11.19 -13.66
CA MET A 144 15.82 -11.05 -12.66
C MET A 144 15.46 -9.58 -12.44
N ASN A 145 16.46 -8.72 -12.24
CA ASN A 145 16.26 -7.28 -12.07
C ASN A 145 15.54 -6.66 -13.28
N PHE A 146 15.97 -7.03 -14.51
CA PHE A 146 15.29 -6.59 -15.72
C PHE A 146 13.82 -7.03 -15.73
N GLN A 147 13.54 -8.28 -15.37
CA GLN A 147 12.18 -8.82 -15.37
C GLN A 147 11.29 -8.14 -14.32
N PHE A 148 11.75 -8.04 -13.06
CA PHE A 148 10.95 -7.51 -11.95
C PHE A 148 10.84 -5.98 -11.99
N ASN A 149 11.94 -5.29 -12.24
CA ASN A 149 12.01 -3.84 -12.07
C ASN A 149 11.92 -3.05 -13.38
N ARG A 150 11.90 -3.71 -14.52
CA ARG A 150 11.57 -3.08 -15.79
C ARG A 150 10.22 -3.55 -16.33
N ASN A 151 10.06 -4.85 -16.53
CA ASN A 151 8.85 -5.37 -17.18
C ASN A 151 7.64 -5.36 -16.24
N TYR A 152 7.77 -5.97 -15.05
CA TYR A 152 6.65 -6.08 -14.11
C TYR A 152 6.33 -4.71 -13.52
N LEU A 153 7.33 -3.95 -13.06
CA LEU A 153 7.10 -2.62 -12.49
C LEU A 153 6.43 -1.66 -13.48
N ASN A 154 6.80 -1.73 -14.78
CA ASN A 154 6.11 -0.96 -15.81
C ASN A 154 4.64 -1.38 -15.94
N ALA A 155 4.35 -2.68 -15.92
CA ALA A 155 2.96 -3.18 -15.97
C ALA A 155 2.16 -2.75 -14.74
N GLU A 156 2.77 -2.82 -13.57
CA GLU A 156 2.19 -2.39 -12.29
C GLU A 156 1.91 -0.89 -12.28
N TYR A 157 2.85 -0.08 -12.76
CA TYR A 157 2.68 1.36 -12.92
C TYR A 157 1.49 1.70 -13.84
N GLN A 158 1.40 1.06 -15.02
CA GLN A 158 0.29 1.30 -15.96
C GLN A 158 -1.05 0.82 -15.39
N THR A 159 -1.04 -0.28 -14.64
CA THR A 159 -2.24 -0.78 -13.97
C THR A 159 -2.69 0.15 -12.85
N ALA A 160 -1.76 0.66 -12.03
CA ALA A 160 -2.06 1.64 -11.00
C ALA A 160 -2.61 2.94 -11.59
N LYS A 161 -2.05 3.40 -12.73
CA LYS A 161 -2.55 4.55 -13.48
C LYS A 161 -4.00 4.34 -13.92
N ARG A 162 -4.29 3.20 -14.55
CA ARG A 162 -5.64 2.89 -15.03
C ARG A 162 -6.62 2.73 -13.86
N GLY A 163 -6.22 2.04 -12.80
CA GLY A 163 -7.05 1.88 -11.61
C GLY A 163 -7.44 3.23 -10.98
N ALA A 164 -6.49 4.14 -10.80
CA ALA A 164 -6.75 5.48 -10.28
C ALA A 164 -7.71 6.28 -11.18
N GLN A 165 -7.50 6.25 -12.51
CA GLN A 165 -8.38 6.91 -13.48
C GLN A 165 -9.80 6.36 -13.44
N MET A 166 -9.93 5.05 -13.44
CA MET A 166 -11.23 4.39 -13.45
C MET A 166 -12.00 4.61 -12.15
N SER A 167 -11.32 4.64 -11.00
CA SER A 167 -11.97 4.96 -9.73
C SER A 167 -12.49 6.41 -9.68
N HIS A 168 -11.74 7.35 -10.24
CA HIS A 168 -12.17 8.74 -10.35
C HIS A 168 -13.40 8.88 -11.29
N LEU A 169 -13.39 8.14 -12.42
CA LEU A 169 -14.52 8.11 -13.33
C LEU A 169 -15.77 7.49 -12.69
N TRP A 170 -15.61 6.45 -11.90
CA TRP A 170 -16.73 5.81 -11.18
C TRP A 170 -17.47 6.81 -10.29
N THR A 171 -16.75 7.63 -9.52
CA THR A 171 -17.35 8.68 -8.70
C THR A 171 -18.18 9.65 -9.55
N LYS A 172 -17.63 10.12 -10.68
CA LYS A 172 -18.37 10.99 -11.61
C LYS A 172 -19.60 10.33 -12.20
N PHE A 173 -19.52 9.03 -12.53
CA PHE A 173 -20.68 8.30 -13.07
C PHE A 173 -21.79 8.18 -12.02
N GLN A 174 -21.45 7.97 -10.75
CA GLN A 174 -22.43 7.98 -9.66
C GLN A 174 -23.13 9.33 -9.52
N GLU A 175 -22.39 10.45 -9.63
CA GLU A 175 -22.95 11.79 -9.60
C GLU A 175 -23.89 12.10 -10.77
N GLN A 176 -23.67 11.47 -11.93
CA GLN A 176 -24.39 11.71 -13.18
C GLN A 176 -25.45 10.65 -13.48
N ARG A 177 -25.70 9.69 -12.58
CA ARG A 177 -26.54 8.50 -12.83
C ARG A 177 -27.99 8.80 -13.18
N GLU A 178 -28.52 9.93 -12.77
CA GLU A 178 -29.89 10.34 -13.12
C GLU A 178 -30.04 10.64 -14.62
N TYR A 179 -28.99 11.19 -15.24
CA TYR A 179 -28.98 11.51 -16.67
C TYR A 179 -28.43 10.37 -17.54
N TYR A 180 -27.48 9.62 -16.99
CA TYR A 180 -26.80 8.52 -17.67
C TYR A 180 -26.83 7.26 -16.78
N PRO A 181 -27.96 6.53 -16.79
CA PRO A 181 -28.15 5.41 -15.86
C PRO A 181 -27.31 4.18 -16.20
N ASN A 182 -26.76 4.11 -17.41
CA ASN A 182 -26.03 2.97 -17.92
C ASN A 182 -24.56 3.31 -18.15
N LEU A 183 -23.74 2.27 -18.17
CA LEU A 183 -22.34 2.34 -18.55
C LEU A 183 -22.11 1.46 -19.78
N VAL A 184 -21.19 1.89 -20.64
CA VAL A 184 -20.74 1.12 -21.81
C VAL A 184 -19.25 0.84 -21.71
N TYR A 185 -18.87 -0.44 -21.90
CA TYR A 185 -17.47 -0.85 -21.96
C TYR A 185 -16.86 -0.45 -23.32
N ARG A 186 -15.66 0.13 -23.30
CA ARG A 186 -14.93 0.55 -24.50
C ARG A 186 -13.50 0.07 -24.48
N THR A 187 -13.09 -0.62 -25.53
CA THR A 187 -11.69 -0.87 -25.84
C THR A 187 -11.09 0.32 -26.60
N VAL A 188 -9.76 0.33 -26.76
CA VAL A 188 -9.09 1.33 -27.61
C VAL A 188 -9.20 1.00 -29.10
N GLY A 189 -9.69 -0.19 -29.49
CA GLY A 189 -9.97 -0.61 -30.87
C GLY A 189 -8.74 -0.82 -31.75
N ASP A 190 -7.55 -0.99 -31.18
CA ASP A 190 -6.33 -1.31 -31.94
C ASP A 190 -6.00 -2.81 -31.89
N SER A 191 -5.06 -3.26 -32.73
CA SER A 191 -4.64 -4.67 -32.84
C SER A 191 -4.00 -5.25 -31.55
N ARG A 192 -3.76 -4.41 -30.54
CA ARG A 192 -3.21 -4.82 -29.23
C ARG A 192 -4.28 -5.05 -28.20
N VAL A 193 -5.57 -4.92 -28.54
CA VAL A 193 -6.65 -5.29 -27.65
C VAL A 193 -6.73 -6.82 -27.57
N ARG A 194 -6.79 -7.35 -26.37
CA ARG A 194 -6.94 -8.79 -26.16
C ARG A 194 -8.31 -9.25 -26.63
N PRO A 195 -8.42 -10.47 -27.20
CA PRO A 195 -9.71 -10.99 -27.68
C PRO A 195 -10.81 -10.99 -26.60
N GLU A 196 -10.47 -11.35 -25.36
CA GLU A 196 -11.38 -11.35 -24.22
C GLU A 196 -11.86 -9.94 -23.85
N HIS A 197 -11.02 -8.91 -24.04
CA HIS A 197 -11.44 -7.52 -23.84
C HIS A 197 -12.27 -7.00 -25.02
N GLU A 198 -11.96 -7.43 -26.23
CA GLU A 198 -12.73 -7.04 -27.42
C GLU A 198 -14.15 -7.59 -27.35
N ALA A 199 -14.35 -8.78 -26.80
CA ALA A 199 -15.67 -9.35 -26.55
C ALA A 199 -16.54 -8.50 -25.61
N LEU A 200 -15.95 -7.68 -24.75
CA LEU A 200 -16.64 -6.74 -23.86
C LEU A 200 -17.02 -5.43 -24.56
N ASN A 201 -16.39 -5.11 -25.69
CA ASN A 201 -16.54 -3.82 -26.35
C ASN A 201 -17.98 -3.55 -26.78
N GLY A 202 -18.53 -2.42 -26.36
CA GLY A 202 -19.89 -2.02 -26.69
C GLY A 202 -20.98 -2.60 -25.79
N ILE A 203 -20.64 -3.46 -24.82
CA ILE A 203 -21.63 -3.96 -23.85
C ILE A 203 -22.11 -2.79 -22.99
N VAL A 204 -23.44 -2.59 -22.97
CA VAL A 204 -24.12 -1.59 -22.15
C VAL A 204 -24.87 -2.30 -21.01
N LYS A 205 -24.59 -1.91 -19.78
CA LYS A 205 -25.27 -2.43 -18.58
C LYS A 205 -25.61 -1.27 -17.62
N PRO A 206 -26.68 -1.39 -16.82
CA PRO A 206 -26.97 -0.42 -15.76
C PRO A 206 -25.77 -0.23 -14.83
N ILE A 207 -25.59 0.96 -14.28
CA ILE A 207 -24.45 1.26 -13.40
C ILE A 207 -24.40 0.34 -12.17
N ASP A 208 -25.55 -0.13 -11.70
CA ASP A 208 -25.68 -1.04 -10.55
C ASP A 208 -25.65 -2.54 -10.94
N ASP A 209 -25.45 -2.85 -12.23
CA ASP A 209 -25.44 -4.23 -12.70
C ASP A 209 -24.23 -5.00 -12.13
N PRO A 210 -24.41 -6.27 -11.67
CA PRO A 210 -23.33 -7.11 -11.19
C PRO A 210 -22.17 -7.30 -12.17
N PHE A 211 -22.41 -7.09 -13.48
CA PHE A 211 -21.38 -7.08 -14.50
C PHE A 211 -20.17 -6.21 -14.11
N TRP A 212 -20.42 -5.03 -13.56
CA TRP A 212 -19.37 -4.09 -13.16
C TRP A 212 -18.58 -4.50 -11.91
N LYS A 213 -19.03 -5.52 -11.18
CA LYS A 213 -18.26 -6.15 -10.10
C LYS A 213 -17.18 -7.10 -10.63
N THR A 214 -17.22 -7.45 -11.91
CA THR A 214 -16.27 -8.37 -12.54
C THR A 214 -15.47 -7.71 -13.65
N TYR A 215 -16.13 -6.90 -14.48
CA TYR A 215 -15.54 -6.42 -15.72
C TYR A 215 -15.25 -4.92 -15.75
N TYR A 216 -15.30 -4.24 -14.62
CA TYR A 216 -14.89 -2.82 -14.56
C TYR A 216 -13.37 -2.70 -14.70
N PRO A 217 -12.83 -1.97 -15.71
CA PRO A 217 -11.39 -1.91 -15.95
C PRO A 217 -10.59 -1.36 -14.75
N PRO A 218 -9.30 -1.78 -14.60
CA PRO A 218 -8.50 -2.61 -15.51
C PRO A 218 -8.78 -4.11 -15.38
N ASN A 219 -8.91 -4.83 -16.49
CA ASN A 219 -9.17 -6.27 -16.51
C ASN A 219 -7.92 -7.11 -16.84
N GLY A 220 -6.74 -6.56 -16.66
CA GLY A 220 -5.46 -7.22 -16.87
C GLY A 220 -4.29 -6.25 -16.76
N TRP A 221 -3.08 -6.77 -16.73
CA TRP A 221 -1.87 -5.95 -16.77
C TRP A 221 -1.85 -5.06 -18.01
N ARG A 222 -1.49 -3.76 -17.83
CA ARG A 222 -1.47 -2.75 -18.91
C ARG A 222 -2.81 -2.59 -19.66
N CYS A 223 -3.92 -2.93 -19.06
CA CYS A 223 -5.23 -2.75 -19.66
C CYS A 223 -5.47 -1.27 -20.00
N ARG A 224 -5.89 -1.01 -21.27
CA ARG A 224 -6.17 0.34 -21.77
C ARG A 224 -7.67 0.59 -21.96
N CYS A 225 -8.50 -0.39 -21.64
CA CYS A 225 -9.94 -0.27 -21.71
C CYS A 225 -10.48 0.77 -20.75
N THR A 226 -11.65 1.30 -21.06
CA THR A 226 -12.36 2.29 -20.25
C THR A 226 -13.86 1.99 -20.21
N VAL A 227 -14.57 2.72 -19.41
CA VAL A 227 -16.03 2.73 -19.35
C VAL A 227 -16.49 4.16 -19.55
N MET A 228 -17.61 4.34 -20.21
CA MET A 228 -18.27 5.64 -20.39
C MET A 228 -19.71 5.53 -19.91
N ASN A 229 -20.21 6.58 -19.27
CA ASN A 229 -21.62 6.66 -18.95
C ASN A 229 -22.46 6.97 -20.19
N THR A 230 -23.66 6.42 -20.25
CA THR A 230 -24.53 6.52 -21.42
C THR A 230 -26.01 6.41 -21.07
N ALA A 231 -26.87 6.95 -21.94
CA ALA A 231 -28.29 6.72 -21.94
C ALA A 231 -28.73 5.66 -23.00
N GLU A 232 -27.76 5.02 -23.64
CA GLU A 232 -28.05 3.96 -24.65
C GLU A 232 -28.82 2.79 -24.03
N LYS A 233 -29.53 2.07 -24.87
CA LYS A 233 -30.30 0.88 -24.49
C LYS A 233 -29.39 -0.23 -23.98
N VAL A 234 -29.77 -0.85 -22.87
CA VAL A 234 -29.07 -1.99 -22.27
C VAL A 234 -28.93 -3.15 -23.24
N SER A 235 -27.74 -3.71 -23.33
CA SER A 235 -27.44 -4.92 -24.11
C SER A 235 -28.17 -6.13 -23.52
N GLN A 236 -28.80 -6.90 -24.43
CA GLN A 236 -29.51 -8.13 -24.07
C GLN A 236 -28.52 -9.28 -23.80
N GLY A 237 -28.95 -10.23 -23.00
CA GLY A 237 -28.21 -11.45 -22.69
C GLY A 237 -27.28 -11.31 -21.48
N GLU A 238 -26.89 -12.46 -20.94
CA GLU A 238 -25.87 -12.61 -19.91
C GLU A 238 -24.51 -12.72 -20.59
N PHE A 239 -23.50 -12.13 -19.98
CA PHE A 239 -22.13 -12.26 -20.40
C PHE A 239 -21.38 -13.00 -19.30
N GLU A 240 -20.93 -14.19 -19.60
CA GLU A 240 -20.07 -14.98 -18.73
C GLU A 240 -18.77 -15.30 -19.48
N ASP A 241 -17.67 -14.73 -19.04
CA ASP A 241 -16.34 -15.05 -19.54
C ASP A 241 -15.40 -15.22 -18.37
N GLU A 242 -14.79 -16.39 -18.28
CA GLU A 242 -13.82 -16.71 -17.24
C GLU A 242 -12.38 -16.29 -17.61
N SER A 243 -12.18 -15.72 -18.80
CA SER A 243 -10.84 -15.35 -19.30
C SER A 243 -10.15 -14.24 -18.51
N VAL A 244 -10.91 -13.35 -17.85
CA VAL A 244 -10.33 -12.34 -16.95
C VAL A 244 -9.72 -13.02 -15.72
N LEU A 245 -8.41 -12.80 -15.52
CA LEU A 245 -7.69 -13.39 -14.38
C LEU A 245 -8.34 -12.98 -13.03
N PRO A 246 -8.39 -13.88 -12.06
CA PRO A 246 -9.05 -13.62 -10.76
C PRO A 246 -8.59 -12.34 -10.05
N GLU A 247 -7.31 -11.97 -10.18
CA GLU A 247 -6.75 -10.74 -9.62
C GLU A 247 -7.27 -9.46 -10.28
N PHE A 248 -7.89 -9.56 -11.46
CA PHE A 248 -8.47 -8.44 -12.21
C PHE A 248 -9.99 -8.47 -12.29
N ARG A 249 -10.62 -9.42 -11.62
CA ARG A 249 -12.08 -9.44 -11.45
C ARG A 249 -12.44 -8.55 -10.27
N GLY A 250 -12.99 -7.38 -10.56
CA GLY A 250 -13.34 -6.42 -9.54
C GLY A 250 -13.78 -5.07 -10.10
N ASN A 251 -14.07 -4.17 -9.19
CA ASN A 251 -14.25 -2.75 -9.47
C ASN A 251 -13.38 -1.96 -8.49
N VAL A 252 -12.30 -1.40 -9.00
CA VAL A 252 -11.27 -0.70 -8.20
C VAL A 252 -11.87 0.35 -7.26
N ALA A 253 -12.94 1.02 -7.67
CA ALA A 253 -13.59 2.06 -6.85
C ALA A 253 -14.50 1.47 -5.75
N VAL A 254 -15.07 0.29 -5.97
CA VAL A 254 -15.98 -0.40 -5.04
C VAL A 254 -15.20 -1.29 -4.09
N ASP A 255 -14.21 -2.02 -4.64
CA ASP A 255 -13.36 -2.92 -3.87
C ASP A 255 -12.26 -2.15 -3.11
N GLU A 256 -12.01 -0.88 -3.53
CA GLU A 256 -11.04 0.03 -2.91
C GLU A 256 -9.59 -0.50 -2.92
N GLU A 257 -9.32 -1.41 -3.85
CA GLU A 257 -8.01 -2.03 -4.08
C GLU A 257 -7.61 -1.88 -5.55
N ILE A 258 -6.39 -1.40 -5.81
CA ILE A 258 -5.80 -1.38 -7.15
C ILE A 258 -5.20 -2.77 -7.45
N PHE A 259 -4.51 -3.36 -6.48
CA PHE A 259 -3.96 -4.71 -6.55
C PHE A 259 -4.67 -5.60 -5.56
N THR A 260 -5.49 -6.50 -6.06
CA THR A 260 -6.33 -7.33 -5.19
C THR A 260 -5.53 -8.38 -4.43
N SER A 261 -6.03 -8.79 -3.27
CA SER A 261 -5.43 -9.85 -2.45
C SER A 261 -5.34 -11.22 -3.17
N LYS A 262 -6.04 -11.37 -4.30
CA LYS A 262 -5.98 -12.56 -5.18
C LYS A 262 -4.69 -12.58 -6.03
N GLY A 263 -3.97 -11.46 -6.12
CA GLY A 263 -2.74 -11.34 -6.90
C GLY A 263 -1.62 -12.26 -6.42
N SER A 264 -0.75 -12.63 -7.36
CA SER A 264 0.28 -13.64 -7.13
C SER A 264 1.25 -13.26 -6.00
N PHE A 265 1.67 -12.01 -5.89
CA PHE A 265 2.58 -11.57 -4.83
C PHE A 265 1.99 -11.74 -3.43
N PHE A 266 0.70 -11.43 -3.24
CA PHE A 266 0.05 -11.56 -1.93
C PHE A 266 -0.01 -13.03 -1.43
N LYS A 267 0.02 -14.01 -2.34
CA LYS A 267 0.02 -15.44 -2.00
C LYS A 267 1.31 -15.90 -1.32
N LEU A 268 2.39 -15.12 -1.41
CA LEU A 268 3.63 -15.37 -0.67
C LEU A 268 3.55 -14.95 0.80
N LEU A 269 2.62 -14.05 1.13
CA LEU A 269 2.51 -13.50 2.45
C LEU A 269 1.85 -14.50 3.40
N ASN A 270 2.62 -15.05 4.32
CA ASN A 270 2.11 -15.78 5.48
C ASN A 270 1.87 -14.82 6.68
N LYS A 271 1.42 -15.36 7.80
CA LYS A 271 1.14 -14.57 9.02
C LYS A 271 2.39 -13.84 9.55
N ASP A 272 3.55 -14.50 9.50
CA ASP A 272 4.80 -13.91 10.00
C ASP A 272 5.29 -12.77 9.09
N HIS A 273 5.13 -12.93 7.76
CA HIS A 273 5.42 -11.86 6.81
C HIS A 273 4.51 -10.65 7.03
N LYS A 274 3.21 -10.86 7.22
CA LYS A 274 2.26 -9.77 7.53
C LYS A 274 2.62 -9.06 8.84
N ALA A 275 3.02 -9.80 9.87
CA ALA A 275 3.49 -9.23 11.13
C ALA A 275 4.74 -8.35 10.93
N LYS A 276 5.73 -8.82 10.16
CA LYS A 276 6.92 -8.04 9.83
C LYS A 276 6.61 -6.78 9.03
N ILE A 277 5.76 -6.87 8.01
CA ILE A 277 5.32 -5.71 7.23
C ILE A 277 4.73 -4.65 8.16
N ASN A 278 3.85 -5.03 9.07
CA ASN A 278 3.25 -4.10 10.01
C ASN A 278 4.27 -3.52 11.00
N ALA A 279 5.22 -4.33 11.49
CA ALA A 279 6.30 -3.84 12.36
C ALA A 279 7.19 -2.83 11.63
N GLU A 280 7.50 -3.06 10.36
CA GLU A 280 8.32 -2.16 9.55
C GLU A 280 7.61 -0.82 9.28
N LEU A 281 6.27 -0.77 9.21
CA LEU A 281 5.52 0.50 9.11
C LEU A 281 5.85 1.48 10.25
N MET A 282 6.27 0.97 11.41
CA MET A 282 6.67 1.80 12.54
C MET A 282 8.12 2.24 12.48
N LYS A 283 9.00 1.45 11.89
CA LYS A 283 10.45 1.74 11.80
C LYS A 283 10.74 2.71 10.66
N TYR A 284 10.03 2.58 9.56
CA TYR A 284 10.37 3.29 8.34
C TYR A 284 9.34 4.38 8.08
N ASN A 285 9.84 5.51 7.58
CA ASN A 285 9.06 6.68 7.22
C ASN A 285 8.20 6.39 5.99
N MET A 286 7.13 5.60 6.16
CA MET A 286 6.10 5.57 5.15
C MET A 286 5.70 7.01 4.84
N PRO A 287 5.53 7.40 3.56
CA PRO A 287 5.11 8.75 3.21
C PRO A 287 3.85 9.14 3.99
N MET A 288 4.00 10.17 4.82
CA MET A 288 2.90 10.69 5.62
C MET A 288 2.19 11.81 4.87
N ASP A 289 0.92 11.94 5.12
CA ASP A 289 0.08 12.98 4.57
C ASP A 289 -0.04 14.15 5.53
N THR A 290 -0.37 15.33 5.01
CA THR A 290 -0.59 16.51 5.82
C THR A 290 -2.07 16.65 6.15
N ALA A 291 -2.42 16.57 7.43
CA ALA A 291 -3.79 16.79 7.91
C ALA A 291 -4.04 18.26 8.33
N TYR A 292 -2.99 19.00 8.66
CA TYR A 292 -3.12 20.38 9.09
C TYR A 292 -1.87 21.21 8.78
N HIS A 293 -2.09 22.45 8.33
CA HIS A 293 -1.08 23.49 8.14
C HIS A 293 -1.20 24.53 9.24
N GLY A 294 -0.33 24.48 10.23
CA GLY A 294 -0.33 25.40 11.37
C GLY A 294 0.23 26.79 11.05
N LYS A 295 0.00 27.73 11.95
CA LYS A 295 0.34 29.16 11.80
C LYS A 295 1.84 29.43 11.60
N HIS A 296 2.71 28.62 12.12
CA HIS A 296 4.17 28.80 12.07
C HIS A 296 4.85 27.94 10.99
N LYS A 297 4.15 27.63 9.90
CA LYS A 297 4.59 26.71 8.83
C LYS A 297 4.87 25.28 9.35
N LYS A 298 4.38 24.97 10.54
CA LYS A 298 4.44 23.65 11.14
C LYS A 298 3.19 22.85 10.76
N LYS A 299 3.28 21.53 10.80
CA LYS A 299 2.25 20.65 10.25
C LYS A 299 1.88 19.53 11.19
N VAL A 300 0.66 19.03 11.05
CA VAL A 300 0.30 17.68 11.49
C VAL A 300 0.44 16.75 10.30
N PHE A 301 1.28 15.74 10.46
CA PHE A 301 1.43 14.64 9.52
C PHE A 301 0.69 13.43 10.04
N VAL A 302 0.08 12.67 9.15
CA VAL A 302 -0.70 11.47 9.49
C VAL A 302 -0.21 10.30 8.66
N SER A 303 0.07 9.18 9.32
CA SER A 303 0.31 7.93 8.63
C SER A 303 -1.00 7.41 8.00
N PRO A 304 -1.01 6.92 6.76
CA PRO A 304 -2.16 6.23 6.19
C PRO A 304 -2.64 5.01 7.02
N PHE A 305 -1.78 4.50 7.90
CA PHE A 305 -2.08 3.40 8.82
C PHE A 305 -2.36 3.88 10.26
N ALA A 306 -2.66 5.15 10.49
CA ALA A 306 -3.10 5.63 11.80
C ALA A 306 -4.42 4.96 12.22
N ASP A 307 -4.70 4.94 13.53
CA ASP A 307 -5.97 4.42 14.06
C ASP A 307 -7.13 5.29 13.59
N GLU A 308 -7.99 4.75 12.76
CA GLU A 308 -9.14 5.46 12.18
C GLU A 308 -10.19 5.81 13.25
N ASN A 309 -10.31 4.99 14.30
CA ASN A 309 -11.33 5.19 15.33
C ASN A 309 -11.08 6.43 16.19
N ASP A 310 -9.81 6.78 16.42
CA ASP A 310 -9.43 7.91 17.29
C ASP A 310 -8.73 9.04 16.50
N LEU A 311 -8.73 8.96 15.18
CA LEU A 311 -7.96 9.87 14.33
C LEU A 311 -8.40 11.33 14.46
N VAL A 312 -9.70 11.60 14.49
CA VAL A 312 -10.23 12.97 14.59
C VAL A 312 -9.71 13.63 15.86
N ASN A 313 -9.87 12.97 17.01
CA ASN A 313 -9.39 13.48 18.29
C ASN A 313 -7.86 13.65 18.31
N ASN A 314 -7.15 12.71 17.71
CA ASN A 314 -5.69 12.76 17.61
C ASN A 314 -5.23 13.93 16.73
N VAL A 315 -5.89 14.20 15.61
CA VAL A 315 -5.54 15.34 14.76
C VAL A 315 -5.87 16.66 15.44
N GLU A 316 -7.04 16.79 16.05
CA GLU A 316 -7.46 18.03 16.74
C GLU A 316 -6.53 18.37 17.92
N THR A 317 -6.14 17.36 18.70
CA THR A 317 -5.13 17.52 19.75
C THR A 317 -3.77 17.94 19.15
N ALA A 318 -3.34 17.30 18.07
CA ALA A 318 -2.08 17.61 17.41
C ALA A 318 -2.06 19.04 16.81
N MET A 319 -3.18 19.55 16.32
CA MET A 319 -3.31 20.93 15.84
C MET A 319 -3.00 21.95 16.96
N VAL A 320 -3.51 21.70 18.16
CA VAL A 320 -3.20 22.54 19.34
C VAL A 320 -1.70 22.48 19.66
N ILE A 321 -1.10 21.30 19.62
CA ILE A 321 0.34 21.12 19.89
C ILE A 321 1.18 21.88 18.85
N VAL A 322 0.86 21.72 17.56
CA VAL A 322 1.55 22.40 16.46
C VAL A 322 1.55 23.92 16.63
N ASP A 323 0.38 24.49 16.93
CA ASP A 323 0.22 25.94 17.05
C ASP A 323 0.84 26.52 18.34
N LYS A 324 0.77 25.80 19.46
CA LYS A 324 1.28 26.23 20.75
C LYS A 324 2.78 26.00 20.93
N LEU A 325 3.25 24.82 20.56
CA LEU A 325 4.67 24.43 20.70
C LEU A 325 5.52 24.78 19.47
N LYS A 326 4.91 25.24 18.38
CA LYS A 326 5.60 25.60 17.13
C LYS A 326 6.47 24.48 16.59
N THR A 327 5.97 23.25 16.63
CA THR A 327 6.67 22.04 16.21
C THR A 327 5.79 21.19 15.33
N ASP A 328 6.41 20.37 14.47
CA ASP A 328 5.67 19.37 13.71
C ASP A 328 5.24 18.23 14.63
N VAL A 329 4.06 17.67 14.35
CA VAL A 329 3.54 16.48 15.01
C VAL A 329 3.25 15.42 13.97
N LYS A 330 3.73 14.20 14.20
CA LYS A 330 3.41 13.05 13.36
C LYS A 330 2.46 12.13 14.12
N ILE A 331 1.30 11.83 13.51
CA ILE A 331 0.41 10.78 13.98
C ILE A 331 0.86 9.47 13.35
N ARG A 332 1.21 8.52 14.21
CA ARG A 332 1.93 7.30 13.86
C ARG A 332 1.00 6.22 13.34
N ALA A 333 1.58 5.22 12.67
CA ALA A 333 0.87 4.02 12.28
C ALA A 333 0.40 3.22 13.51
N HIS A 334 -0.79 2.66 13.43
CA HIS A 334 -1.35 1.71 14.38
C HIS A 334 -1.13 0.28 13.88
N ILE A 335 -0.54 -0.58 14.71
CA ILE A 335 -0.35 -2.00 14.39
C ILE A 335 -1.29 -2.82 15.24
N ASP A 336 -2.12 -3.64 14.59
CA ASP A 336 -3.01 -4.57 15.27
C ASP A 336 -2.22 -5.53 16.17
N SER A 337 -2.54 -5.54 17.47
CA SER A 337 -1.89 -6.38 18.47
C SER A 337 -2.09 -7.89 18.23
N ASN A 338 -3.08 -8.27 17.43
CA ASN A 338 -3.28 -9.64 16.98
C ASN A 338 -2.25 -10.06 15.93
N ILE A 339 -1.69 -9.09 15.20
CA ILE A 339 -0.66 -9.31 14.18
C ILE A 339 0.71 -9.30 14.83
N VAL A 340 1.01 -8.28 15.67
CA VAL A 340 2.28 -8.16 16.40
C VAL A 340 2.00 -8.20 17.90
N LYS A 341 2.12 -9.37 18.50
CA LYS A 341 1.80 -9.60 19.91
C LYS A 341 2.60 -8.67 20.82
N GLY A 342 1.90 -8.00 21.74
CA GLY A 342 2.51 -7.11 22.73
C GLY A 342 2.95 -5.76 22.20
N HIS A 343 2.68 -5.46 20.92
CA HIS A 343 2.95 -4.16 20.35
C HIS A 343 2.16 -3.06 21.07
N LYS A 344 2.82 -1.90 21.25
CA LYS A 344 2.21 -0.69 21.82
C LYS A 344 2.10 0.37 20.72
N ASN A 345 0.97 1.06 20.69
CA ASN A 345 0.62 2.03 19.67
C ASN A 345 0.53 3.46 20.24
N PRO A 346 1.64 4.06 20.71
CA PRO A 346 1.60 5.47 21.09
C PRO A 346 1.33 6.33 19.85
N GLU A 347 0.42 7.31 19.98
CA GLU A 347 -0.18 8.00 18.84
C GLU A 347 0.77 8.96 18.14
N TYR A 348 1.70 9.59 18.88
CA TYR A 348 2.48 10.72 18.36
C TYR A 348 3.99 10.48 18.29
N GLU A 349 4.62 11.20 17.36
CA GLU A 349 6.03 11.60 17.41
C GLU A 349 6.08 13.13 17.41
N ILE A 350 6.66 13.72 18.46
CA ILE A 350 6.79 15.17 18.68
C ILE A 350 8.27 15.47 18.93
N ASN A 351 8.93 16.24 18.08
CA ASN A 351 10.37 16.52 18.16
C ASN A 351 11.23 15.25 18.29
N GLY A 352 10.92 14.21 17.53
CA GLY A 352 11.62 12.92 17.57
C GLY A 352 11.37 12.08 18.82
N LYS A 353 10.47 12.51 19.71
CA LYS A 353 10.09 11.77 20.92
C LYS A 353 8.72 11.16 20.75
N ILE A 354 8.60 9.91 21.15
CA ILE A 354 7.34 9.19 21.15
C ILE A 354 6.47 9.69 22.31
N ALA A 355 5.20 9.98 22.01
CA ALA A 355 4.22 10.44 22.98
C ALA A 355 2.89 9.69 22.82
N ASP A 356 2.25 9.43 23.93
CA ASP A 356 0.97 8.75 24.04
C ASP A 356 -0.11 9.76 24.45
N ARG A 357 -1.28 9.76 23.78
CA ARG A 357 -2.42 10.60 24.16
C ARG A 357 -3.26 9.87 25.20
N LYS A 358 -3.57 10.56 26.28
CA LYS A 358 -4.47 10.05 27.32
C LYS A 358 -5.55 11.07 27.61
N GLU A 359 -6.78 10.72 27.30
CA GLU A 359 -7.93 11.47 27.73
C GLU A 359 -8.11 11.31 29.24
N VAL A 360 -8.27 12.41 29.95
CA VAL A 360 -8.42 12.43 31.40
C VAL A 360 -9.64 13.27 31.80
N SER A 361 -10.40 12.73 32.76
CA SER A 361 -11.57 13.39 33.33
C SER A 361 -11.41 13.70 34.83
N SER A 362 -10.27 13.30 35.42
CA SER A 362 -9.99 13.51 36.85
C SER A 362 -8.49 13.56 37.13
N TYR A 363 -8.09 14.15 38.25
CA TYR A 363 -6.68 14.20 38.68
C TYR A 363 -6.12 12.82 39.04
N THR A 364 -6.95 11.90 39.54
CA THR A 364 -6.53 10.54 39.91
C THR A 364 -6.10 9.73 38.68
N SER A 365 -6.74 9.94 37.54
CA SER A 365 -6.38 9.25 36.30
C SER A 365 -5.02 9.68 35.74
N ILE A 366 -4.55 10.89 36.05
CA ILE A 366 -3.26 11.42 35.58
C ILE A 366 -2.10 10.56 36.12
N LYS A 367 -2.09 10.25 37.43
CA LYS A 367 -1.03 9.46 38.04
C LYS A 367 -0.99 8.02 37.52
N SER A 368 -2.13 7.36 37.44
CA SER A 368 -2.21 6.00 36.91
C SER A 368 -1.79 5.91 35.44
N ASN A 369 -2.15 6.90 34.63
CA ASN A 369 -1.74 6.99 33.23
C ASN A 369 -0.22 7.21 33.09
N LEU A 370 0.38 8.02 33.97
CA LEU A 370 1.83 8.22 33.97
C LEU A 370 2.57 6.92 34.30
N GLU A 371 2.13 6.16 35.30
CA GLU A 371 2.73 4.88 35.64
C GLU A 371 2.59 3.87 34.49
N THR A 372 1.42 3.84 33.83
CA THR A 372 1.18 2.98 32.67
C THR A 372 2.11 3.35 31.51
N ALA A 373 2.23 4.63 31.20
CA ALA A 373 3.11 5.11 30.11
C ALA A 373 4.57 4.80 30.37
N LYS A 374 5.05 4.96 31.64
CA LYS A 374 6.41 4.56 32.04
C LYS A 374 6.66 3.07 31.80
N LYS A 375 5.73 2.20 32.16
CA LYS A 375 5.80 0.75 31.92
C LYS A 375 5.79 0.41 30.41
N GLN A 376 5.21 1.26 29.59
CA GLN A 376 5.16 1.10 28.14
C GLN A 376 6.39 1.65 27.41
N GLY A 377 7.32 2.29 28.13
CA GLY A 377 8.52 2.90 27.55
C GLY A 377 8.24 4.20 26.79
N ASN A 378 7.09 4.86 27.03
CA ASN A 378 6.75 6.12 26.41
C ASN A 378 7.60 7.25 27.03
N HIS A 379 8.14 8.12 26.16
CA HIS A 379 8.99 9.24 26.61
C HIS A 379 8.20 10.50 26.97
N SER A 380 6.95 10.59 26.53
CA SER A 380 6.07 11.74 26.76
C SER A 380 4.60 11.32 26.79
N ILE A 381 3.79 12.09 27.49
CA ILE A 381 2.33 11.92 27.52
C ILE A 381 1.69 13.24 27.13
N VAL A 382 0.69 13.16 26.29
CA VAL A 382 -0.20 14.28 25.98
C VAL A 382 -1.53 14.03 26.73
N TYR A 383 -1.79 14.84 27.75
CA TYR A 383 -3.06 14.78 28.44
C TYR A 383 -4.09 15.62 27.70
N ASP A 384 -5.11 14.95 27.20
CA ASP A 384 -6.31 15.58 26.65
C ASP A 384 -7.31 15.82 27.79
N VAL A 385 -7.52 17.09 28.10
CA VAL A 385 -8.40 17.53 29.18
C VAL A 385 -9.73 18.09 28.67
N THR A 386 -10.08 17.85 27.43
CA THR A 386 -11.31 18.37 26.80
C THR A 386 -12.55 18.00 27.60
N ASN A 387 -12.60 16.79 28.15
CA ASN A 387 -13.70 16.29 28.95
C ASN A 387 -13.52 16.45 30.47
N PHE A 388 -12.47 17.16 30.91
CA PHE A 388 -12.20 17.42 32.31
C PHE A 388 -12.70 18.82 32.70
N LYS A 389 -13.87 18.90 33.32
CA LYS A 389 -14.44 20.16 33.81
C LYS A 389 -13.58 20.71 34.95
N ASP A 390 -13.38 22.02 34.95
CA ASP A 390 -12.68 22.79 36.01
C ASP A 390 -11.22 22.38 36.27
N TRP A 391 -10.53 21.78 35.28
CA TRP A 391 -9.12 21.42 35.43
C TRP A 391 -8.22 22.66 35.64
N LYS A 392 -7.15 22.49 36.43
CA LYS A 392 -6.15 23.54 36.72
C LYS A 392 -4.74 23.00 36.44
N ALA A 393 -3.95 23.74 35.66
CA ALA A 393 -2.61 23.32 35.27
C ALA A 393 -1.68 23.06 36.49
N ASN A 394 -1.80 23.85 37.54
CA ASN A 394 -1.02 23.66 38.79
C ASN A 394 -1.36 22.37 39.52
N GLU A 395 -2.62 21.96 39.52
CA GLU A 395 -3.06 20.71 40.13
C GLU A 395 -2.59 19.50 39.30
N ILE A 396 -2.63 19.60 37.97
CA ILE A 396 -2.02 18.59 37.09
C ILE A 396 -0.54 18.42 37.41
N THR A 397 0.18 19.56 37.49
CA THR A 397 1.63 19.58 37.83
C THR A 397 1.95 18.96 39.19
N LYS A 398 1.11 19.18 40.20
CA LYS A 398 1.28 18.55 41.53
C LYS A 398 1.12 17.02 41.43
N ASN A 399 0.13 16.53 40.71
CA ASN A 399 -0.13 15.09 40.53
C ASN A 399 0.95 14.37 39.68
N LEU A 400 1.76 15.13 38.91
CA LEU A 400 2.90 14.59 38.16
C LEU A 400 4.17 14.50 39.00
N LYS A 401 4.30 15.30 40.09
CA LYS A 401 5.49 15.35 40.96
C LYS A 401 5.43 14.39 42.16
N GLY A 402 4.29 13.87 42.49
CA GLY A 402 4.04 12.89 43.56
C GLY A 402 4.01 11.47 43.05
#